data_fa68f2028955f791287a7966217eb3c4
#
_entry.id   fa68f2028955f791287a7966217eb3c4
#
_cell.length_a   1.000
_cell.length_b   1.000
_cell.length_c   1.000
_cell.angle_alpha   90.00
_cell.angle_beta   90.00
_cell.angle_gamma   90.00
#
_symmetry.space_group_name_H-M   'P 1'
#
loop_
_entity.id
_entity.type
_entity.pdbx_description
1 polymer ?
#
loop_
_entity_poly.entity_id
_entity_poly.type
_entity_poly.pdbx_seq_one_letter_code
_entity_poly.pdbx_strand_id
1 'polypeptide(L)'
;VAISDNHTMTKSTMYKRYRFPPEIIQYAVWLYFRFNLSHRDIEDLLAQRGIIVTHESIRLWCNKFGSKYAARLRRKHQGYGDTFFIDEVFVKFDGKQRYLWRAVDQDGEVVDVFLS
;
A
#
# COMPACT_ATOMS: atom_id res chain seq x y z
N VAL A 1 13.53 -5.57 2.00
CA VAL A 1 12.43 -6.04 2.66
C VAL A 1 12.43 -7.50 2.74
N ALA A 2 12.35 -7.99 3.80
CA ALA A 2 12.43 -9.31 3.93
C ALA A 2 11.23 -9.95 3.98
N ILE A 3 11.01 -10.92 3.41
CA ILE A 3 9.92 -11.54 3.37
C ILE A 3 9.98 -12.77 3.76
N SER A 4 9.69 -13.29 4.50
CA SER A 4 9.87 -14.50 4.76
C SER A 4 9.09 -15.40 4.71
N ASP A 5 8.30 -15.72 4.71
CA ASP A 5 8.07 -16.89 4.79
C ASP A 5 7.10 -17.36 5.32
N ASN A 6 6.32 -17.65 5.07
CA ASN A 6 5.78 -18.66 5.23
C ASN A 6 4.97 -18.97 6.19
N HIS A 7 4.41 -18.45 6.82
CA HIS A 7 3.53 -18.86 7.70
C HIS A 7 2.17 -18.72 7.30
N THR A 8 1.26 -19.08 8.06
CA THR A 8 -0.07 -19.02 7.86
C THR A 8 -0.51 -17.73 7.75
N MET A 9 -1.43 -17.47 6.99
CA MET A 9 -1.62 -16.23 6.59
C MET A 9 -2.89 -15.65 6.93
N THR A 10 -3.03 -15.12 8.06
CA THR A 10 -4.06 -14.12 8.29
C THR A 10 -3.50 -12.85 7.72
N LYS A 11 -4.28 -11.83 7.61
CA LYS A 11 -3.78 -10.59 7.08
C LYS A 11 -2.68 -10.02 7.95
N SER A 12 -2.85 -10.03 9.25
CA SER A 12 -1.84 -9.50 10.12
C SER A 12 -0.58 -10.35 10.08
N THR A 13 -0.70 -11.66 9.93
CA THR A 13 0.46 -12.52 9.82
C THR A 13 1.16 -12.30 8.48
N MET A 14 0.38 -12.06 7.43
CA MET A 14 0.95 -11.89 6.12
C MET A 14 1.89 -10.70 6.06
N TYR A 15 1.61 -9.62 6.78
CA TYR A 15 2.45 -8.44 6.75
C TYR A 15 3.43 -8.36 7.90
N LYS A 16 3.43 -9.32 8.79
CA LYS A 16 4.13 -9.21 10.03
C LYS A 16 5.62 -8.96 9.89
N ARG A 17 6.24 -9.52 8.91
CA ARG A 17 7.68 -9.39 8.75
C ARG A 17 8.10 -8.32 7.79
N TYR A 18 7.16 -7.55 7.28
CA TYR A 18 7.49 -6.47 6.40
C TYR A 18 7.81 -5.23 7.24
N ARG A 19 8.78 -4.47 6.77
CA ARG A 19 9.17 -3.27 7.50
C ARG A 19 8.15 -2.17 7.42
N PHE A 20 7.29 -2.20 6.45
CA PHE A 20 6.34 -1.13 6.20
C PHE A 20 4.93 -1.56 6.56
N PRO A 21 4.12 -0.64 7.05
CA PRO A 21 2.73 -0.95 7.37
C PRO A 21 1.94 -1.45 6.15
N PRO A 22 0.95 -2.30 6.36
CA PRO A 22 0.15 -2.82 5.25
C PRO A 22 -0.47 -1.74 4.38
N GLU A 23 -0.84 -0.61 4.97
CA GLU A 23 -1.46 0.48 4.23
C GLU A 23 -0.53 1.04 3.17
N ILE A 24 0.74 1.13 3.47
CA ILE A 24 1.72 1.63 2.51
C ILE A 24 1.93 0.61 1.40
N ILE A 25 2.03 -0.66 1.76
CA ILE A 25 2.19 -1.72 0.77
C ILE A 25 0.98 -1.75 -0.16
N GLN A 26 -0.21 -1.68 0.41
CA GLN A 26 -1.44 -1.69 -0.38
C GLN A 26 -1.51 -0.50 -1.33
N TYR A 27 -1.14 0.66 -0.85
CA TYR A 27 -1.17 1.86 -1.68
C TYR A 27 -0.20 1.73 -2.86
N ALA A 28 1.01 1.25 -2.60
CA ALA A 28 2.00 1.09 -3.67
C ALA A 28 1.53 0.09 -4.73
N VAL A 29 0.98 -1.03 -4.31
CA VAL A 29 0.48 -2.05 -5.23
C VAL A 29 -0.70 -1.52 -6.03
N TRP A 30 -1.58 -0.76 -5.38
CA TRP A 30 -2.72 -0.15 -6.02
C TRP A 30 -2.27 0.84 -7.11
N LEU A 31 -1.28 1.67 -6.82
CA LEU A 31 -0.77 2.61 -7.79
C LEU A 31 -0.24 1.89 -9.04
N TYR A 32 0.44 0.81 -8.85
CA TYR A 32 1.00 0.06 -9.96
C TYR A 32 -0.10 -0.50 -10.86
N PHE A 33 -1.08 -1.13 -10.27
CA PHE A 33 -2.10 -1.82 -11.06
C PHE A 33 -3.21 -0.89 -11.54
N ARG A 34 -3.48 0.19 -10.82
CA ARG A 34 -4.55 1.09 -11.22
C ARG A 34 -4.09 2.12 -12.24
N PHE A 35 -2.87 2.62 -12.07
CA PHE A 35 -2.39 3.70 -12.93
C PHE A 35 -1.24 3.29 -13.82
N ASN A 36 -0.83 2.07 -13.75
CA ASN A 36 0.23 1.56 -14.61
C ASN A 36 1.53 2.35 -14.49
N LEU A 37 1.82 2.79 -13.28
CA LEU A 37 3.05 3.52 -13.02
C LEU A 37 4.20 2.53 -12.89
N SER A 38 5.41 2.94 -13.23
CA SER A 38 6.56 2.08 -13.02
C SER A 38 6.89 2.00 -11.54
N HIS A 39 7.65 1.01 -11.15
CA HIS A 39 8.06 0.89 -9.75
C HIS A 39 8.90 2.10 -9.33
N ARG A 40 9.68 2.67 -10.24
CA ARG A 40 10.47 3.86 -9.93
C ARG A 40 9.61 5.10 -9.76
N ASP A 41 8.55 5.22 -10.55
CA ASP A 41 7.62 6.32 -10.38
C ASP A 41 6.95 6.24 -9.01
N ILE A 42 6.62 5.03 -8.58
CA ILE A 42 5.99 4.83 -7.27
C ILE A 42 6.98 5.15 -6.16
N GLU A 43 8.24 4.76 -6.33
CA GLU A 43 9.28 5.10 -5.39
C GLU A 43 9.34 6.63 -5.20
N ASP A 44 9.30 7.37 -6.28
CA ASP A 44 9.36 8.82 -6.23
C ASP A 44 8.11 9.42 -5.59
N LEU A 45 6.94 8.89 -5.92
CA LEU A 45 5.71 9.37 -5.34
C LEU A 45 5.68 9.14 -3.83
N LEU A 46 6.11 7.99 -3.38
CA LEU A 46 6.15 7.69 -1.96
C LEU A 46 7.15 8.59 -1.24
N ALA A 47 8.28 8.86 -1.88
CA ALA A 47 9.27 9.75 -1.28
C ALA A 47 8.70 11.16 -1.05
N GLN A 48 7.90 11.64 -1.98
CA GLN A 48 7.25 12.94 -1.82
C GLN A 48 6.27 12.95 -0.66
N ARG A 49 5.80 11.78 -0.25
CA ARG A 49 4.87 11.65 0.87
C ARG A 49 5.57 11.27 2.18
N GLY A 50 6.88 11.37 2.20
CA GLY A 50 7.65 11.07 3.41
C GLY A 50 7.98 9.61 3.61
N ILE A 51 7.75 8.78 2.59
CA ILE A 51 7.96 7.35 2.70
C ILE A 51 9.09 6.93 1.81
N ILE A 52 10.19 6.51 2.40
CA ILE A 52 11.38 6.11 1.64
C ILE A 52 11.40 4.60 1.51
N VAL A 53 11.21 4.13 0.30
CA VAL A 53 11.22 2.71 0.00
C VAL A 53 11.82 2.54 -1.39
N THR A 54 12.52 1.46 -1.63
CA THR A 54 13.17 1.26 -2.91
C THR A 54 12.21 0.66 -3.93
N HIS A 55 12.45 0.92 -5.20
CA HIS A 55 11.64 0.33 -6.25
C HIS A 55 11.73 -1.20 -6.27
N GLU A 56 12.83 -1.76 -5.77
CA GLU A 56 12.95 -3.21 -5.65
C GLU A 56 11.95 -3.77 -4.64
N SER A 57 11.78 -3.09 -3.52
CA SER A 57 10.79 -3.51 -2.53
C SER A 57 9.39 -3.43 -3.13
N ILE A 58 9.12 -2.35 -3.87
CA ILE A 58 7.82 -2.18 -4.50
C ILE A 58 7.57 -3.30 -5.51
N ARG A 59 8.59 -3.66 -6.28
CA ARG A 59 8.48 -4.76 -7.21
C ARG A 59 8.11 -6.07 -6.51
N LEU A 60 8.77 -6.34 -5.40
CA LEU A 60 8.49 -7.54 -4.63
C LEU A 60 7.07 -7.54 -4.09
N TRP A 61 6.61 -6.39 -3.62
CA TRP A 61 5.22 -6.28 -3.13
C TRP A 61 4.23 -6.53 -4.26
N CYS A 62 4.48 -5.97 -5.43
CA CYS A 62 3.58 -6.18 -6.57
C CYS A 62 3.56 -7.63 -6.99
N ASN A 63 4.70 -8.30 -6.96
CA ASN A 63 4.74 -9.70 -7.30
C ASN A 63 4.02 -10.55 -6.25
N LYS A 64 4.13 -10.20 -5.00
CA LYS A 64 3.53 -10.99 -3.94
C LYS A 64 2.03 -10.79 -3.83
N PHE A 65 1.59 -9.55 -3.93
CA PHE A 65 0.19 -9.22 -3.64
C PHE A 65 -0.62 -8.81 -4.87
N GLY A 66 0.04 -8.70 -6.02
CA GLY A 66 -0.58 -8.06 -7.18
C GLY A 66 -1.77 -8.79 -7.73
N SER A 67 -1.76 -10.13 -7.73
CA SER A 67 -2.86 -10.86 -8.32
C SER A 67 -4.17 -10.60 -7.58
N LYS A 68 -4.10 -10.46 -6.27
CA LYS A 68 -5.29 -10.16 -5.48
C LYS A 68 -5.80 -8.77 -5.77
N TYR A 69 -4.90 -7.81 -5.90
CA TYR A 69 -5.30 -6.45 -6.19
C TYR A 69 -5.84 -6.30 -7.60
N ALA A 70 -5.23 -6.99 -8.56
CA ALA A 70 -5.71 -6.95 -9.93
C ALA A 70 -7.13 -7.51 -10.03
N ALA A 71 -7.40 -8.59 -9.30
CA ALA A 71 -8.73 -9.17 -9.30
C ALA A 71 -9.76 -8.22 -8.69
N ARG A 72 -9.38 -7.54 -7.61
CA ARG A 72 -10.28 -6.58 -6.97
C ARG A 72 -10.57 -5.40 -7.88
N LEU A 73 -9.56 -4.91 -8.57
CA LEU A 73 -9.75 -3.77 -9.47
C LEU A 73 -10.64 -4.13 -10.63
N ARG A 74 -10.53 -5.34 -11.14
CA ARG A 74 -11.41 -5.77 -12.22
C ARG A 74 -12.87 -5.80 -11.76
N ARG A 75 -13.11 -6.21 -10.53
CA ARG A 75 -14.48 -6.22 -10.02
C ARG A 75 -15.00 -4.83 -9.74
N LYS A 76 -14.09 -3.86 -9.53
CA LYS A 76 -14.51 -2.51 -9.23
C LYS A 76 -14.30 -1.62 -10.42
N HIS A 77 -14.61 -2.06 -11.58
CA HIS A 77 -14.31 -1.34 -12.79
C HIS A 77 -15.06 -0.03 -12.94
N GLN A 78 -15.99 0.26 -12.08
CA GLN A 78 -16.75 1.48 -12.20
C GLN A 78 -15.94 2.70 -11.80
N GLY A 79 -14.76 2.52 -11.35
CA GLY A 79 -13.95 3.62 -10.92
C GLY A 79 -14.23 3.96 -9.47
N TYR A 80 -13.92 5.18 -9.07
CA TYR A 80 -14.06 5.50 -7.71
C TYR A 80 -15.37 6.12 -7.48
N GLY A 81 -15.86 5.98 -6.33
CA GLY A 81 -16.96 6.79 -5.93
C GLY A 81 -16.51 8.22 -5.79
N ASP A 82 -17.42 9.14 -5.67
CA ASP A 82 -17.08 10.52 -5.49
C ASP A 82 -16.81 10.86 -4.04
N THR A 83 -16.97 9.91 -3.15
CA THR A 83 -16.86 10.18 -1.72
C THR A 83 -15.58 9.60 -1.19
N PHE A 84 -14.81 10.42 -0.49
CA PHE A 84 -13.60 9.97 0.16
C PHE A 84 -13.71 10.28 1.63
N PHE A 85 -13.14 9.43 2.43
CA PHE A 85 -13.08 9.64 3.87
C PHE A 85 -11.61 9.79 4.24
N ILE A 86 -11.31 10.77 5.09
CA ILE A 86 -9.95 10.99 5.54
C ILE A 86 -9.88 10.49 6.97
N ASP A 87 -8.94 9.64 7.25
CA ASP A 87 -8.72 9.19 8.62
C ASP A 87 -7.22 9.16 8.92
N GLU A 88 -6.89 8.94 10.16
CA GLU A 88 -5.50 8.75 10.50
C GLU A 88 -5.36 7.49 11.29
N VAL A 89 -4.28 6.80 11.10
CA VAL A 89 -3.99 5.60 11.86
C VAL A 89 -2.60 5.74 12.45
N PHE A 90 -2.44 5.11 13.62
CA PHE A 90 -1.13 5.07 14.20
C PHE A 90 -0.40 3.92 13.57
N VAL A 91 0.78 4.13 13.11
CA VAL A 91 1.61 3.07 12.54
C VAL A 91 2.99 3.12 13.18
N LYS A 92 3.64 1.98 13.23
CA LYS A 92 4.99 1.92 13.68
C LYS A 92 5.85 1.82 12.44
N PHE A 93 6.75 2.79 12.27
CA PHE A 93 7.51 2.86 11.07
C PHE A 93 8.92 3.24 11.44
N ASP A 94 9.88 2.44 11.10
CA ASP A 94 11.27 2.59 11.47
C ASP A 94 11.45 2.70 12.98
N GLY A 95 10.70 1.89 13.72
CA GLY A 95 10.81 1.87 15.15
C GLY A 95 10.12 3.00 15.89
N LYS A 96 9.48 3.91 15.18
CA LYS A 96 8.80 5.04 15.79
C LYS A 96 7.33 4.98 15.50
N GLN A 97 6.52 5.46 16.42
CA GLN A 97 5.10 5.60 16.15
C GLN A 97 4.87 6.89 15.40
N ARG A 98 4.09 6.82 14.35
CA ARG A 98 3.81 7.98 13.51
C ARG A 98 2.36 7.93 13.08
N TYR A 99 1.86 9.04 12.58
CA TYR A 99 0.51 9.08 12.03
C TYR A 99 0.59 8.88 10.54
N LEU A 100 -0.27 8.02 10.04
CA LEU A 100 -0.43 7.84 8.62
C LEU A 100 -1.83 8.33 8.29
N TRP A 101 -1.91 9.39 7.52
CA TRP A 101 -3.19 9.92 7.05
C TRP A 101 -3.58 9.17 5.80
N ARG A 102 -4.82 8.77 5.72
CA ARG A 102 -5.30 8.00 4.57
C ARG A 102 -6.52 8.67 3.98
N ALA A 103 -6.62 8.66 2.67
CA ALA A 103 -7.86 8.93 1.98
C ALA A 103 -8.39 7.59 1.49
N VAL A 104 -9.60 7.27 1.87
CA VAL A 104 -10.20 5.98 1.59
C VAL A 104 -11.49 6.21 0.84
N ASP A 105 -11.72 5.47 -0.22
CA ASP A 105 -12.94 5.64 -0.98
C ASP A 105 -14.10 4.90 -0.30
N GLN A 106 -15.27 5.01 -0.87
CA GLN A 106 -16.46 4.42 -0.27
C GLN A 106 -16.43 2.90 -0.22
N ASP A 107 -15.54 2.28 -0.97
CA ASP A 107 -15.40 0.84 -0.97
C ASP A 107 -14.26 0.37 -0.05
N GLY A 108 -13.65 1.28 0.65
CA GLY A 108 -12.58 0.93 1.58
C GLY A 108 -11.21 0.85 0.97
N GLU A 109 -11.05 1.29 -0.29
CA GLU A 109 -9.72 1.27 -0.90
C GLU A 109 -8.95 2.52 -0.52
N VAL A 110 -7.70 2.32 -0.16
CA VAL A 110 -6.83 3.44 0.17
C VAL A 110 -6.37 4.06 -1.14
N VAL A 111 -6.72 5.30 -1.36
CA VAL A 111 -6.40 5.97 -2.61
C VAL A 111 -5.33 7.02 -2.45
N ASP A 112 -4.96 7.37 -1.25
CA ASP A 112 -3.80 8.21 -1.00
C ASP A 112 -3.34 8.02 0.45
N VAL A 113 -2.07 8.30 0.70
CA VAL A 113 -1.52 8.25 2.04
C VAL A 113 -0.53 9.39 2.22
N PHE A 114 -0.35 9.79 3.46
CA PHE A 114 0.64 10.79 3.78
C PHE A 114 1.17 10.49 5.18
N LEU A 115 2.48 10.39 5.31
CA LEU A 115 3.10 10.06 6.58
C LEU A 115 3.59 11.34 7.26
N SER A 116 3.19 11.51 8.46
CA SER A 116 3.64 12.69 9.20
C SER A 116 4.41 12.33 10.47
#